data_8dea8a5b916fb30480bb9d32914296bc
#
_entry.id   8dea8a5b916fb30480bb9d32914296bc
#
_cell.length_a   1.000
_cell.length_b   1.000
_cell.length_c   1.000
_cell.angle_alpha   90.00
_cell.angle_beta   90.00
_cell.angle_gamma   90.00
#
_symmetry.space_group_name_H-M   'P 1'
#
loop_
_entity.id
_entity.type
_entity.pdbx_description
1 polymer ?
#
loop_
_entity_poly.entity_id
_entity_poly.type
_entity_poly.pdbx_seq_one_letter_code
_entity_poly.pdbx_strand_id
1 'polypeptide(L)'
;MRFTCLRCRTSGSATLRALALVLAASLAGFPVGEAVVHAQQPIQLFLSAVDNDGKPVTDLKAEEVLIQVDGADCMTTRFEAIDWPTKLTVMVDNSPVFNDALRQLREALRAFVMALPTDIEVSLLSTAPAPRFVYKPGTDRVKLMSSIDLITPDSAAPRFIDALAEAAERAAKEKAGKEKNNFFPVFFIVGNNGVEGSSPRDYQVNKLFKQTIENAVTVHIVMLSNSNRQLDIGTGTNQIEVGLKLTQLTGGRYEAIAAQTRLTTLLPEYATQIAKSHARQSHQYRITCQPPNGAKPQRVTAATMRPNLSAALTFDGRIP
;
A
#
# COMPACT_ATOMS: atom_id res chain seq x y z
N MET A 1 -32.78 -26.79 -46.65
CA MET A 1 -32.24 -27.87 -47.50
C MET A 1 -31.74 -28.93 -46.54
N ARG A 2 -32.50 -30.00 -46.20
CA ARG A 2 -32.74 -31.31 -46.81
C ARG A 2 -31.49 -31.87 -47.47
N PHE A 3 -30.91 -32.98 -46.95
CA PHE A 3 -31.17 -34.42 -47.19
C PHE A 3 -30.21 -35.25 -46.30
N THR A 4 -30.66 -36.18 -45.48
CA THR A 4 -31.00 -37.61 -45.69
C THR A 4 -29.77 -38.55 -45.76
N CYS A 5 -29.52 -39.30 -44.76
CA CYS A 5 -29.73 -40.74 -44.54
C CYS A 5 -29.08 -41.66 -45.59
N LEU A 6 -28.23 -42.59 -45.14
CA LEU A 6 -28.31 -43.96 -45.63
C LEU A 6 -27.68 -44.97 -44.67
N ARG A 7 -28.45 -45.99 -44.41
CA ARG A 7 -28.26 -47.24 -43.68
C ARG A 7 -27.58 -48.24 -44.59
N CYS A 8 -26.66 -49.03 -44.07
CA CYS A 8 -26.48 -50.38 -44.62
C CYS A 8 -26.12 -51.37 -43.55
N ARG A 9 -26.80 -52.48 -43.64
CA ARG A 9 -26.92 -53.66 -42.79
C ARG A 9 -26.15 -54.80 -43.47
N THR A 10 -25.60 -55.76 -42.72
CA THR A 10 -25.65 -57.24 -42.88
C THR A 10 -24.56 -57.84 -41.99
N SER A 11 -24.85 -58.71 -41.12
CA SER A 11 -25.27 -60.11 -41.01
C SER A 11 -24.10 -61.07 -40.98
N GLY A 12 -24.04 -61.83 -39.94
CA GLY A 12 -23.86 -63.24 -40.11
C GLY A 12 -22.85 -63.99 -39.26
N SER A 13 -23.35 -64.86 -38.40
CA SER A 13 -22.99 -66.24 -38.01
C SER A 13 -21.82 -66.41 -37.07
N ALA A 14 -22.01 -66.85 -35.88
CA ALA A 14 -22.34 -68.18 -35.32
C ALA A 14 -21.15 -69.11 -35.16
N THR A 15 -21.07 -69.62 -33.90
CA THR A 15 -20.43 -70.84 -33.38
C THR A 15 -18.91 -70.85 -33.10
N LEU A 16 -18.42 -71.09 -31.92
CA LEU A 16 -18.22 -72.36 -31.24
C LEU A 16 -17.63 -72.20 -29.86
N ARG A 17 -18.06 -73.07 -28.98
CA ARG A 17 -17.73 -73.28 -27.58
C ARG A 17 -16.23 -73.46 -27.33
N ALA A 18 -15.68 -72.88 -26.25
CA ALA A 18 -14.69 -73.51 -25.44
C ALA A 18 -14.72 -72.92 -24.01
N LEU A 19 -14.94 -73.82 -23.06
CA LEU A 19 -14.91 -73.64 -21.62
C LEU A 19 -13.45 -73.46 -21.18
N ALA A 20 -13.13 -72.33 -20.54
CA ALA A 20 -11.91 -72.20 -19.75
C ALA A 20 -12.26 -71.46 -18.46
N LEU A 21 -12.37 -72.23 -17.38
CA LEU A 21 -12.36 -71.71 -16.00
C LEU A 21 -10.99 -71.09 -15.73
N VAL A 22 -10.93 -69.79 -15.54
CA VAL A 22 -9.77 -69.14 -14.97
C VAL A 22 -10.21 -68.40 -13.72
N LEU A 23 -9.69 -68.87 -12.58
CA LEU A 23 -9.73 -68.18 -11.30
C LEU A 23 -9.28 -66.74 -11.45
N ALA A 24 -10.20 -65.80 -11.42
CA ALA A 24 -9.87 -64.41 -11.22
C ALA A 24 -9.75 -64.11 -9.74
N ALA A 25 -8.52 -64.11 -9.24
CA ALA A 25 -8.22 -63.58 -7.92
C ALA A 25 -8.58 -62.06 -7.95
N SER A 26 -9.61 -61.73 -7.18
CA SER A 26 -10.03 -60.34 -6.87
C SER A 26 -8.94 -59.65 -6.07
N LEU A 27 -7.98 -59.02 -6.75
CA LEU A 27 -7.19 -57.91 -6.19
C LEU A 27 -8.15 -56.75 -5.98
N ALA A 28 -8.69 -56.65 -4.76
CA ALA A 28 -9.31 -55.43 -4.29
C ALA A 28 -8.19 -54.36 -4.29
N GLY A 29 -8.13 -53.58 -5.37
CA GLY A 29 -7.32 -52.38 -5.40
C GLY A 29 -7.90 -51.40 -4.37
N PHE A 30 -7.25 -51.29 -3.23
CA PHE A 30 -7.44 -50.15 -2.37
C PHE A 30 -7.12 -48.89 -3.19
N PRO A 31 -8.03 -47.92 -3.30
CA PRO A 31 -7.65 -46.65 -3.85
C PRO A 31 -6.63 -46.05 -2.87
N VAL A 32 -5.36 -46.04 -3.29
CA VAL A 32 -4.35 -45.19 -2.66
C VAL A 32 -4.84 -43.79 -2.96
N GLY A 33 -5.61 -43.22 -2.00
CA GLY A 33 -5.93 -41.82 -2.06
C GLY A 33 -4.61 -41.07 -2.08
N GLU A 34 -4.26 -40.53 -3.22
CA GLU A 34 -3.22 -39.51 -3.30
C GLU A 34 -3.64 -38.40 -2.35
N ALA A 35 -3.03 -38.37 -1.17
CA ALA A 35 -3.12 -37.25 -0.29
C ALA A 35 -2.54 -36.07 -1.09
N VAL A 36 -3.41 -35.25 -1.65
CA VAL A 36 -3.02 -33.99 -2.25
C VAL A 36 -2.42 -33.18 -1.11
N VAL A 37 -1.12 -33.26 -0.96
CA VAL A 37 -0.37 -32.39 -0.07
C VAL A 37 -0.54 -31.00 -0.66
N HIS A 38 -1.51 -30.26 -0.15
CA HIS A 38 -1.62 -28.86 -0.45
C HIS A 38 -0.33 -28.22 0.07
N ALA A 39 0.55 -27.86 -0.83
CA ALA A 39 1.76 -27.14 -0.51
C ALA A 39 1.33 -25.88 0.24
N GLN A 40 1.60 -25.84 1.51
CA GLN A 40 1.26 -24.71 2.38
C GLN A 40 2.04 -23.49 1.87
N GLN A 41 1.31 -22.46 1.45
CA GLN A 41 1.99 -21.23 1.01
C GLN A 41 2.55 -20.51 2.24
N PRO A 42 3.86 -20.23 2.23
CA PRO A 42 4.47 -19.47 3.32
C PRO A 42 3.86 -18.07 3.39
N ILE A 43 3.67 -17.56 4.59
CA ILE A 43 3.20 -16.19 4.81
C ILE A 43 4.40 -15.28 5.06
N GLN A 44 4.35 -14.09 4.47
CA GLN A 44 5.33 -13.04 4.71
C GLN A 44 4.76 -12.05 5.71
N LEU A 45 5.57 -11.69 6.70
CA LEU A 45 5.23 -10.78 7.79
C LEU A 45 6.36 -9.78 7.99
N PHE A 46 6.02 -8.64 8.58
CA PHE A 46 6.98 -7.62 8.99
C PHE A 46 6.83 -7.39 10.50
N LEU A 47 7.94 -7.51 11.20
CA LEU A 47 8.03 -7.29 12.63
C LEU A 47 8.82 -6.01 12.91
N SER A 48 8.19 -5.04 13.55
CA SER A 48 8.85 -3.89 14.13
C SER A 48 9.02 -4.13 15.63
N ALA A 49 10.23 -4.04 16.14
CA ALA A 49 10.52 -4.10 17.56
C ALA A 49 11.15 -2.78 18.01
N VAL A 50 10.67 -2.24 19.12
CA VAL A 50 11.23 -1.03 19.73
C VAL A 50 11.48 -1.25 21.22
N ASP A 51 12.48 -0.56 21.75
CA ASP A 51 12.75 -0.53 23.19
C ASP A 51 11.79 0.41 23.94
N ASN A 52 12.00 0.57 25.25
CA ASN A 52 11.17 1.43 26.09
C ASN A 52 11.24 2.92 25.70
N ASP A 53 12.31 3.34 25.04
CA ASP A 53 12.50 4.70 24.54
C ASP A 53 11.90 4.88 23.14
N GLY A 54 11.33 3.81 22.55
CA GLY A 54 10.75 3.80 21.22
C GLY A 54 11.78 3.70 20.09
N LYS A 55 13.04 3.39 20.39
CA LYS A 55 14.08 3.17 19.38
C LYS A 55 13.94 1.80 18.74
N PRO A 56 14.12 1.68 17.43
CA PRO A 56 14.13 0.40 16.76
C PRO A 56 15.24 -0.52 17.28
N VAL A 57 14.89 -1.78 17.50
CA VAL A 57 15.82 -2.84 17.88
C VAL A 57 16.21 -3.60 16.62
N THR A 58 17.47 -3.52 16.23
CA THR A 58 17.98 -4.04 14.94
C THR A 58 18.85 -5.29 15.09
N ASP A 59 19.00 -5.82 16.31
CA ASP A 59 19.88 -6.94 16.63
C ASP A 59 19.12 -8.19 17.12
N LEU A 60 17.79 -8.26 16.89
CA LEU A 60 17.00 -9.45 17.22
C LEU A 60 17.40 -10.64 16.35
N LYS A 61 17.43 -11.81 16.99
CA LYS A 61 17.66 -13.09 16.33
C LYS A 61 16.34 -13.84 16.14
N ALA A 62 16.30 -14.76 15.20
CA ALA A 62 15.11 -15.57 14.92
C ALA A 62 14.64 -16.36 16.16
N GLU A 63 15.59 -16.85 16.97
CA GLU A 63 15.32 -17.64 18.17
C GLU A 63 14.68 -16.82 19.29
N GLU A 64 14.78 -15.50 19.23
CA GLU A 64 14.19 -14.58 20.22
C GLU A 64 12.73 -14.21 19.89
N VAL A 65 12.23 -14.66 18.74
CA VAL A 65 10.89 -14.27 18.23
C VAL A 65 10.03 -15.50 18.03
N LEU A 66 8.87 -15.52 18.68
CA LEU A 66 7.85 -16.55 18.51
C LEU A 66 6.71 -15.98 17.66
N ILE A 67 6.40 -16.62 16.54
CA ILE A 67 5.26 -16.29 15.69
C ILE A 67 4.20 -17.35 15.84
N GLN A 68 2.96 -16.95 16.11
CA GLN A 68 1.83 -17.86 16.17
C GLN A 68 0.75 -17.45 15.16
N VAL A 69 0.22 -18.44 14.48
CA VAL A 69 -0.89 -18.32 13.53
C VAL A 69 -2.06 -19.13 14.09
N ASP A 70 -3.17 -18.47 14.37
CA ASP A 70 -4.38 -19.06 14.94
C ASP A 70 -4.11 -19.90 16.21
N GLY A 71 -3.12 -19.45 17.02
CA GLY A 71 -2.72 -20.07 18.28
C GLY A 71 -1.71 -21.22 18.15
N ALA A 72 -1.27 -21.58 16.94
CA ALA A 72 -0.25 -22.59 16.73
C ALA A 72 1.06 -21.94 16.25
N ASP A 73 2.19 -22.51 16.65
CA ASP A 73 3.51 -21.98 16.30
C ASP A 73 3.73 -22.08 14.78
N CYS A 74 4.19 -20.96 14.20
CA CYS A 74 4.53 -20.88 12.79
C CYS A 74 6.02 -21.09 12.61
N MET A 75 6.41 -22.10 11.85
CA MET A 75 7.82 -22.41 11.61
C MET A 75 8.47 -21.29 10.77
N THR A 76 9.35 -20.51 11.39
CA THR A 76 10.10 -19.47 10.71
C THR A 76 11.13 -20.10 9.74
N THR A 77 10.96 -19.84 8.45
CA THR A 77 11.87 -20.31 7.39
C THR A 77 12.85 -19.24 6.93
N ARG A 78 12.53 -17.98 7.17
CA ARG A 78 13.39 -16.83 6.86
C ARG A 78 13.16 -15.72 7.88
N PHE A 79 14.25 -15.15 8.36
CA PHE A 79 14.25 -13.99 9.27
C PHE A 79 15.38 -13.07 8.82
N GLU A 80 15.05 -11.88 8.34
CA GLU A 80 16.04 -10.93 7.85
C GLU A 80 15.71 -9.50 8.28
N ALA A 81 16.70 -8.78 8.77
CA ALA A 81 16.58 -7.34 8.97
C ALA A 81 16.46 -6.64 7.62
N ILE A 82 15.58 -5.67 7.53
CA ILE A 82 15.43 -4.80 6.36
C ILE A 82 15.84 -3.38 6.70
N ASP A 83 16.40 -2.70 5.71
CA ASP A 83 16.73 -1.27 5.76
C ASP A 83 16.16 -0.63 4.48
N TRP A 84 14.84 -0.52 4.44
CA TRP A 84 14.16 0.01 3.25
C TRP A 84 13.88 1.50 3.43
N PRO A 85 14.28 2.34 2.47
CA PRO A 85 14.07 3.77 2.57
C PRO A 85 12.59 4.14 2.51
N THR A 86 12.25 5.27 3.10
CA THR A 86 10.97 5.94 2.87
C THR A 86 11.10 6.91 1.71
N LYS A 87 10.14 6.85 0.77
CA LYS A 87 10.01 7.81 -0.33
C LYS A 87 8.73 8.61 -0.16
N LEU A 88 8.90 9.89 0.12
CA LEU A 88 7.81 10.83 0.39
C LEU A 88 7.47 11.64 -0.84
N THR A 89 6.22 11.54 -1.29
CA THR A 89 5.67 12.42 -2.33
C THR A 89 4.77 13.45 -1.68
N VAL A 90 5.19 14.70 -1.68
CA VAL A 90 4.41 15.84 -1.22
C VAL A 90 3.67 16.44 -2.42
N MET A 91 2.37 16.60 -2.30
CA MET A 91 1.50 17.18 -3.32
C MET A 91 0.79 18.40 -2.73
N VAL A 92 0.82 19.51 -3.45
CA VAL A 92 0.23 20.74 -2.96
C VAL A 92 -0.70 21.35 -3.99
N ASP A 93 -1.84 21.77 -3.51
CA ASP A 93 -2.79 22.53 -4.30
C ASP A 93 -2.28 23.98 -4.46
N ASN A 94 -2.18 24.40 -5.70
CA ASN A 94 -1.79 25.76 -6.09
C ASN A 94 -2.90 26.46 -6.89
N SER A 95 -4.14 25.99 -6.76
CA SER A 95 -5.32 26.59 -7.38
C SER A 95 -5.69 27.95 -6.74
N PRO A 96 -6.64 28.70 -7.32
CA PRO A 96 -7.03 30.02 -6.83
C PRO A 96 -7.47 30.04 -5.35
N VAL A 97 -7.96 28.91 -4.81
CA VAL A 97 -8.34 28.79 -3.40
C VAL A 97 -7.15 29.02 -2.46
N PHE A 98 -5.94 28.69 -2.92
CA PHE A 98 -4.71 28.85 -2.15
C PHE A 98 -4.01 30.20 -2.38
N ASN A 99 -4.53 31.11 -3.22
CA ASN A 99 -3.87 32.40 -3.47
C ASN A 99 -3.57 33.15 -2.17
N ASP A 100 -4.56 33.28 -1.28
CA ASP A 100 -4.40 33.96 0.00
C ASP A 100 -3.60 33.13 1.03
N ALA A 101 -3.56 31.81 0.86
CA ALA A 101 -2.88 30.87 1.75
C ALA A 101 -1.45 30.55 1.29
N LEU A 102 -1.02 30.99 0.11
CA LEU A 102 0.24 30.55 -0.50
C LEU A 102 1.47 30.88 0.34
N ARG A 103 1.47 32.04 0.99
CA ARG A 103 2.54 32.44 1.93
C ARG A 103 2.62 31.47 3.11
N GLN A 104 1.49 31.21 3.75
CA GLN A 104 1.38 30.29 4.89
C GLN A 104 1.73 28.86 4.46
N LEU A 105 1.29 28.43 3.28
CA LEU A 105 1.62 27.11 2.73
C LEU A 105 3.13 26.96 2.53
N ARG A 106 3.80 27.94 1.91
CA ARG A 106 5.27 27.90 1.72
C ARG A 106 6.01 27.89 3.04
N GLU A 107 5.60 28.71 4.01
CA GLU A 107 6.16 28.73 5.36
C GLU A 107 5.99 27.37 6.06
N ALA A 108 4.77 26.82 6.02
CA ALA A 108 4.45 25.52 6.57
C ALA A 108 5.25 24.37 5.91
N LEU A 109 5.42 24.41 4.58
CA LEU A 109 6.23 23.42 3.84
C LEU A 109 7.71 23.51 4.22
N ARG A 110 8.27 24.69 4.45
CA ARG A 110 9.65 24.82 4.93
C ARG A 110 9.80 24.19 6.31
N ALA A 111 8.91 24.49 7.23
CA ALA A 111 8.91 23.90 8.56
C ALA A 111 8.71 22.36 8.51
N PHE A 112 7.85 21.89 7.63
CA PHE A 112 7.66 20.47 7.35
C PHE A 112 8.97 19.80 6.89
N VAL A 113 9.63 20.37 5.89
CA VAL A 113 10.89 19.83 5.34
C VAL A 113 12.01 19.83 6.38
N MET A 114 12.08 20.86 7.24
CA MET A 114 13.07 20.94 8.32
C MET A 114 12.85 19.89 9.41
N ALA A 115 11.62 19.46 9.63
CA ALA A 115 11.29 18.44 10.62
C ALA A 115 11.46 17.00 10.10
N LEU A 116 11.71 16.79 8.80
CA LEU A 116 11.94 15.48 8.21
C LEU A 116 13.40 15.03 8.37
N PRO A 117 13.66 13.75 8.64
CA PRO A 117 14.99 13.14 8.51
C PRO A 117 15.61 13.38 7.13
N THR A 118 16.92 13.54 7.08
CA THR A 118 17.63 13.90 5.84
C THR A 118 17.74 12.74 4.84
N ASP A 119 17.61 11.52 5.30
CA ASP A 119 17.68 10.28 4.51
C ASP A 119 16.36 9.93 3.81
N ILE A 120 15.23 10.53 4.20
CA ILE A 120 13.97 10.39 3.46
C ILE A 120 14.10 11.06 2.09
N GLU A 121 13.90 10.30 1.01
CA GLU A 121 13.77 10.85 -0.34
C GLU A 121 12.45 11.60 -0.47
N VAL A 122 12.49 12.86 -0.91
CA VAL A 122 11.29 13.71 -1.05
C VAL A 122 11.12 14.13 -2.50
N SER A 123 9.88 14.13 -2.96
CA SER A 123 9.47 14.83 -4.18
C SER A 123 8.35 15.82 -3.86
N LEU A 124 8.29 16.94 -4.57
CA LEU A 124 7.27 17.97 -4.41
C LEU A 124 6.57 18.20 -5.73
N LEU A 125 5.24 18.11 -5.73
CA LEU A 125 4.37 18.33 -6.89
C LEU A 125 3.36 19.45 -6.60
N SER A 126 3.01 20.21 -7.63
CA SER A 126 1.79 21.02 -7.67
C SER A 126 0.68 20.26 -8.40
N THR A 127 -0.60 20.50 -8.06
CA THR A 127 -1.73 19.74 -8.62
C THR A 127 -2.52 20.48 -9.70
N ALA A 128 -2.36 21.79 -9.85
CA ALA A 128 -2.98 22.59 -10.90
C ALA A 128 -1.95 23.08 -11.93
N PRO A 129 -2.31 23.15 -13.21
CA PRO A 129 -3.52 22.65 -13.89
C PRO A 129 -3.48 21.13 -14.11
N ALA A 130 -2.35 20.50 -13.84
CA ALA A 130 -2.09 19.07 -13.87
C ALA A 130 -0.95 18.75 -12.89
N PRO A 131 -0.85 17.51 -12.40
CA PRO A 131 0.25 17.12 -11.51
C PRO A 131 1.60 17.34 -12.19
N ARG A 132 2.48 18.13 -11.56
CA ARG A 132 3.83 18.39 -12.08
C ARG A 132 4.85 18.52 -10.96
N PHE A 133 6.06 18.02 -11.22
CA PHE A 133 7.14 18.17 -10.27
C PHE A 133 7.60 19.63 -10.17
N VAL A 134 7.57 20.15 -8.95
CA VAL A 134 8.29 21.36 -8.53
C VAL A 134 9.70 20.96 -8.09
N TYR A 135 9.82 19.80 -7.42
CA TYR A 135 11.09 19.16 -7.08
C TYR A 135 10.99 17.66 -7.36
N LYS A 136 11.90 17.13 -8.18
CA LYS A 136 11.99 15.70 -8.50
C LYS A 136 12.50 14.91 -7.29
N PRO A 137 12.24 13.58 -7.20
CA PRO A 137 12.71 12.76 -6.09
C PRO A 137 14.20 12.97 -5.79
N GLY A 138 14.51 13.22 -4.52
CA GLY A 138 15.89 13.45 -4.07
C GLY A 138 15.98 13.75 -2.58
N THR A 139 17.22 13.81 -2.09
CA THR A 139 17.56 14.09 -0.69
C THR A 139 18.19 15.46 -0.47
N ASP A 140 18.43 16.23 -1.54
CA ASP A 140 19.02 17.57 -1.48
C ASP A 140 18.02 18.57 -0.87
N ARG A 141 18.14 18.80 0.44
CA ARG A 141 17.25 19.68 1.20
C ARG A 141 17.38 21.16 0.78
N VAL A 142 18.55 21.60 0.34
CA VAL A 142 18.77 22.99 -0.11
C VAL A 142 17.97 23.25 -1.38
N LYS A 143 18.08 22.36 -2.37
CA LYS A 143 17.28 22.45 -3.60
C LYS A 143 15.79 22.30 -3.35
N LEU A 144 15.38 21.38 -2.46
CA LEU A 144 13.98 21.22 -2.09
C LEU A 144 13.42 22.51 -1.48
N MET A 145 14.14 23.12 -0.54
CA MET A 145 13.74 24.37 0.11
C MET A 145 13.60 25.52 -0.90
N SER A 146 14.54 25.65 -1.83
CA SER A 146 14.47 26.66 -2.90
C SER A 146 13.31 26.40 -3.87
N SER A 147 12.96 25.13 -4.09
CA SER A 147 11.86 24.74 -4.98
C SER A 147 10.48 25.12 -4.42
N ILE A 148 10.34 25.27 -3.10
CA ILE A 148 9.08 25.70 -2.49
C ILE A 148 8.66 27.09 -3.01
N ASP A 149 9.61 27.97 -3.32
CA ASP A 149 9.33 29.29 -3.88
C ASP A 149 8.80 29.24 -5.32
N LEU A 150 9.04 28.12 -6.02
CA LEU A 150 8.55 27.90 -7.38
C LEU A 150 7.09 27.43 -7.44
N ILE A 151 6.45 27.16 -6.30
CA ILE A 151 5.01 26.90 -6.26
C ILE A 151 4.31 28.21 -6.55
N THR A 152 3.81 28.39 -7.75
CA THR A 152 3.08 29.57 -8.19
C THR A 152 1.58 29.31 -8.27
N PRO A 153 0.74 30.32 -8.02
CA PRO A 153 -0.70 30.18 -8.22
C PRO A 153 -1.01 29.80 -9.67
N ASP A 154 -2.05 29.00 -9.84
CA ASP A 154 -2.62 28.65 -11.14
C ASP A 154 -4.11 29.02 -11.15
N SER A 155 -4.64 29.38 -12.31
CA SER A 155 -6.07 29.73 -12.46
C SER A 155 -6.98 28.51 -12.62
N ALA A 156 -6.41 27.32 -12.86
CA ALA A 156 -7.17 26.11 -13.05
C ALA A 156 -7.53 25.41 -11.74
N ALA A 157 -8.55 24.57 -11.78
CA ALA A 157 -8.89 23.68 -10.68
C ALA A 157 -7.77 22.65 -10.46
N PRO A 158 -7.53 22.26 -9.18
CA PRO A 158 -6.53 21.27 -8.86
C PRO A 158 -6.99 19.88 -9.31
N ARG A 159 -6.05 19.03 -9.72
CA ARG A 159 -6.29 17.63 -10.05
C ARG A 159 -5.82 16.72 -8.92
N PHE A 160 -6.56 16.76 -7.82
CA PHE A 160 -6.22 16.03 -6.60
C PHE A 160 -6.18 14.52 -6.78
N ILE A 161 -7.24 13.96 -7.41
CA ILE A 161 -7.34 12.50 -7.62
C ILE A 161 -6.31 12.04 -8.64
N ASP A 162 -6.10 12.80 -9.72
CA ASP A 162 -5.09 12.49 -10.73
C ASP A 162 -3.67 12.48 -10.13
N ALA A 163 -3.37 13.43 -9.25
CA ALA A 163 -2.07 13.50 -8.58
C ALA A 163 -1.78 12.24 -7.74
N LEU A 164 -2.78 11.79 -6.97
CA LEU A 164 -2.68 10.55 -6.20
C LEU A 164 -2.55 9.31 -7.10
N ALA A 165 -3.34 9.25 -8.18
CA ALA A 165 -3.31 8.13 -9.13
C ALA A 165 -1.95 8.02 -9.85
N GLU A 166 -1.40 9.14 -10.30
CA GLU A 166 -0.08 9.16 -10.94
C GLU A 166 1.04 8.82 -9.95
N ALA A 167 0.96 9.30 -8.70
CA ALA A 167 1.94 8.95 -7.67
C ALA A 167 1.88 7.44 -7.36
N ALA A 168 0.69 6.86 -7.24
CA ALA A 168 0.50 5.42 -7.00
C ALA A 168 1.03 4.59 -8.17
N GLU A 169 0.79 5.02 -9.41
CA GLU A 169 1.30 4.33 -10.59
C GLU A 169 2.84 4.39 -10.68
N ARG A 170 3.45 5.55 -10.34
CA ARG A 170 4.91 5.68 -10.27
C ARG A 170 5.50 4.75 -9.23
N ALA A 171 4.96 4.73 -8.01
CA ALA A 171 5.41 3.85 -6.94
C ALA A 171 5.30 2.37 -7.33
N ALA A 172 4.18 1.98 -7.96
CA ALA A 172 3.98 0.62 -8.45
C ALA A 172 4.99 0.23 -9.55
N LYS A 173 5.25 1.11 -10.52
CA LYS A 173 6.24 0.89 -11.58
C LYS A 173 7.66 0.77 -11.02
N GLU A 174 8.02 1.59 -10.05
CA GLU A 174 9.34 1.56 -9.43
C GLU A 174 9.56 0.26 -8.64
N LYS A 175 8.57 -0.20 -7.87
CA LYS A 175 8.65 -1.48 -7.16
C LYS A 175 8.67 -2.71 -8.09
N ALA A 176 8.01 -2.62 -9.23
CA ALA A 176 7.96 -3.69 -10.23
C ALA A 176 9.18 -3.69 -11.18
N GLY A 177 10.07 -2.72 -11.09
CA GLY A 177 11.23 -2.57 -11.96
C GLY A 177 12.20 -3.74 -11.93
N LYS A 178 13.14 -3.81 -12.90
CA LYS A 178 14.13 -4.89 -13.02
C LYS A 178 15.03 -5.01 -11.79
N GLU A 179 15.39 -3.89 -11.20
CA GLU A 179 15.99 -3.82 -9.87
C GLU A 179 14.84 -3.66 -8.88
N LYS A 180 14.50 -4.75 -8.18
CA LYS A 180 13.45 -4.72 -7.17
C LYS A 180 13.83 -3.75 -6.05
N ASN A 181 13.44 -2.50 -6.22
CA ASN A 181 13.64 -1.46 -5.22
C ASN A 181 12.55 -1.61 -4.16
N ASN A 182 12.94 -2.11 -3.00
CA ASN A 182 12.05 -2.14 -1.86
C ASN A 182 12.14 -0.78 -1.15
N PHE A 183 10.99 -0.14 -0.95
CA PHE A 183 10.86 1.12 -0.21
C PHE A 183 9.44 1.25 0.33
N PHE A 184 9.27 2.16 1.27
CA PHE A 184 7.96 2.52 1.83
C PHE A 184 7.49 3.84 1.24
N PRO A 185 6.51 3.82 0.33
CA PRO A 185 5.97 5.04 -0.25
C PRO A 185 5.01 5.72 0.73
N VAL A 186 5.20 7.03 0.92
CA VAL A 186 4.33 7.89 1.71
C VAL A 186 3.85 9.02 0.81
N PHE A 187 2.54 9.25 0.76
CA PHE A 187 1.94 10.39 0.07
C PHE A 187 1.40 11.37 1.10
N PHE A 188 1.77 12.61 0.96
CA PHE A 188 1.26 13.70 1.76
C PHE A 188 0.67 14.76 0.85
N ILE A 189 -0.62 15.02 0.94
CA ILE A 189 -1.30 15.97 0.07
C ILE A 189 -2.00 17.07 0.87
N VAL A 190 -1.76 18.30 0.47
CA VAL A 190 -2.46 19.49 0.95
C VAL A 190 -3.37 19.98 -0.17
N GLY A 191 -4.67 19.87 0.03
CA GLY A 191 -5.69 20.22 -0.95
C GLY A 191 -6.79 21.09 -0.36
N ASN A 192 -7.80 21.38 -1.15
CA ASN A 192 -9.01 22.07 -0.74
C ASN A 192 -10.25 21.24 -1.06
N ASN A 193 -11.37 21.58 -0.43
CA ASN A 193 -12.67 20.93 -0.64
C ASN A 193 -13.55 21.64 -1.69
N GLY A 194 -12.96 22.50 -2.51
CA GLY A 194 -13.66 23.21 -3.60
C GLY A 194 -13.77 22.39 -4.87
N VAL A 195 -13.67 23.07 -6.02
CA VAL A 195 -13.76 22.45 -7.33
C VAL A 195 -12.60 21.48 -7.55
N GLU A 196 -12.88 20.29 -8.05
CA GLU A 196 -11.92 19.25 -8.41
C GLU A 196 -11.82 19.14 -9.94
N GLY A 197 -10.60 19.25 -10.46
CA GLY A 197 -10.34 19.24 -11.90
C GLY A 197 -10.13 17.86 -12.51
N SER A 198 -9.98 16.82 -11.66
CA SER A 198 -9.92 15.44 -12.14
C SER A 198 -11.32 14.95 -12.53
N SER A 199 -11.39 14.10 -13.54
CA SER A 199 -12.63 13.45 -13.96
C SER A 199 -12.40 11.93 -14.04
N PRO A 200 -12.03 11.27 -12.93
CA PRO A 200 -11.71 9.87 -12.96
C PRO A 200 -12.97 9.02 -13.19
N ARG A 201 -12.83 7.97 -13.99
CA ARG A 201 -13.83 6.90 -14.07
C ARG A 201 -13.69 5.97 -12.89
N ASP A 202 -14.73 5.28 -12.48
CA ASP A 202 -14.74 4.36 -11.33
C ASP A 202 -13.59 3.36 -11.35
N TYR A 203 -13.25 2.82 -12.51
CA TYR A 203 -12.15 1.86 -12.63
C TYR A 203 -10.77 2.49 -12.31
N GLN A 204 -10.59 3.80 -12.57
CA GLN A 204 -9.35 4.53 -12.25
C GLN A 204 -9.22 4.76 -10.74
N VAL A 205 -10.33 5.09 -10.08
CA VAL A 205 -10.40 5.21 -8.63
C VAL A 205 -10.15 3.84 -7.97
N ASN A 206 -10.76 2.77 -8.49
CA ASN A 206 -10.52 1.41 -7.99
C ASN A 206 -9.06 0.97 -8.22
N LYS A 207 -8.45 1.34 -9.36
CA LYS A 207 -7.03 1.10 -9.62
C LYS A 207 -6.14 1.84 -8.61
N LEU A 208 -6.45 3.10 -8.29
CA LEU A 208 -5.74 3.88 -7.27
C LEU A 208 -5.79 3.18 -5.91
N PHE A 209 -6.97 2.76 -5.43
CA PHE A 209 -7.10 2.02 -4.18
C PHE A 209 -6.29 0.71 -4.20
N LYS A 210 -6.42 -0.06 -5.27
CA LYS A 210 -5.67 -1.31 -5.42
C LYS A 210 -4.16 -1.08 -5.37
N GLN A 211 -3.64 -0.14 -6.15
CA GLN A 211 -2.21 0.16 -6.20
C GLN A 211 -1.67 0.67 -4.86
N THR A 212 -2.43 1.50 -4.13
CA THR A 212 -2.00 1.99 -2.81
C THR A 212 -1.92 0.86 -1.78
N ILE A 213 -2.86 -0.08 -1.80
CA ILE A 213 -2.86 -1.24 -0.90
C ILE A 213 -1.71 -2.19 -1.26
N GLU A 214 -1.63 -2.62 -2.52
CA GLU A 214 -0.65 -3.62 -2.99
C GLU A 214 0.81 -3.14 -2.85
N ASN A 215 1.03 -1.83 -2.90
CA ASN A 215 2.36 -1.25 -2.76
C ASN A 215 2.66 -0.71 -1.36
N ALA A 216 1.80 -1.02 -0.37
CA ALA A 216 1.96 -0.56 1.00
C ALA A 216 2.16 0.96 1.12
N VAL A 217 1.41 1.75 0.35
CA VAL A 217 1.46 3.20 0.39
C VAL A 217 0.75 3.69 1.65
N THR A 218 1.34 4.64 2.38
CA THR A 218 0.65 5.39 3.44
C THR A 218 0.23 6.75 2.88
N VAL A 219 -1.03 7.15 3.06
CA VAL A 219 -1.57 8.40 2.51
C VAL A 219 -2.03 9.33 3.63
N HIS A 220 -1.43 10.51 3.72
CA HIS A 220 -1.83 11.57 4.64
C HIS A 220 -2.44 12.74 3.88
N ILE A 221 -3.51 13.32 4.40
CA ILE A 221 -4.26 14.38 3.74
C ILE A 221 -4.56 15.51 4.69
N VAL A 222 -4.26 16.73 4.27
CA VAL A 222 -4.74 17.97 4.89
C VAL A 222 -5.66 18.67 3.88
N MET A 223 -6.90 18.90 4.28
CA MET A 223 -7.92 19.51 3.42
C MET A 223 -8.33 20.87 3.95
N LEU A 224 -8.02 21.94 3.23
CA LEU A 224 -8.48 23.28 3.56
C LEU A 224 -9.96 23.42 3.17
N SER A 225 -10.81 23.71 4.16
CA SER A 225 -12.22 23.99 3.93
C SER A 225 -12.39 25.39 3.38
N ASN A 226 -12.97 25.52 2.20
CA ASN A 226 -13.33 26.80 1.63
C ASN A 226 -14.67 27.29 2.22
N SER A 227 -14.65 28.36 2.99
CA SER A 227 -15.85 28.95 3.59
C SER A 227 -16.76 29.68 2.58
N ASN A 228 -16.21 30.06 1.41
CA ASN A 228 -16.96 30.72 0.33
C ASN A 228 -17.69 29.75 -0.58
N ARG A 229 -17.98 28.57 -0.09
CA ARG A 229 -18.66 27.52 -0.84
C ARG A 229 -20.09 27.98 -1.17
N GLN A 230 -20.28 28.53 -2.34
CA GLN A 230 -21.55 28.41 -3.04
C GLN A 230 -21.68 26.93 -3.37
N LEU A 231 -22.56 26.25 -2.65
CA LEU A 231 -22.80 24.82 -2.77
C LEU A 231 -23.35 24.51 -4.18
N ASP A 232 -22.46 24.41 -5.14
CA ASP A 232 -22.74 23.62 -6.33
C ASP A 232 -22.80 22.17 -5.87
N ILE A 233 -24.02 21.68 -5.71
CA ILE A 233 -24.33 20.30 -5.35
C ILE A 233 -23.58 19.38 -6.35
N GLY A 234 -22.55 18.68 -5.88
CA GLY A 234 -21.75 17.73 -6.67
C GLY A 234 -20.28 18.08 -6.87
N THR A 235 -19.83 19.31 -6.54
CA THR A 235 -18.40 19.66 -6.63
C THR A 235 -17.69 19.41 -5.30
N GLY A 236 -16.55 18.75 -5.32
CA GLY A 236 -15.71 18.51 -4.15
C GLY A 236 -16.04 17.26 -3.33
N THR A 237 -17.09 16.52 -3.63
CA THR A 237 -17.47 15.31 -2.91
C THR A 237 -16.46 14.20 -3.19
N ASN A 238 -16.03 14.05 -4.43
CA ASN A 238 -15.17 12.94 -4.86
C ASN A 238 -13.79 12.97 -4.18
N GLN A 239 -13.13 14.13 -4.06
CA GLN A 239 -11.81 14.20 -3.42
C GLN A 239 -11.90 13.93 -1.90
N ILE A 240 -12.98 14.35 -1.24
CA ILE A 240 -13.20 14.08 0.17
C ILE A 240 -13.42 12.58 0.40
N GLU A 241 -14.32 11.96 -0.36
CA GLU A 241 -14.62 10.52 -0.24
C GLU A 241 -13.41 9.65 -0.57
N VAL A 242 -12.73 9.94 -1.68
CA VAL A 242 -11.51 9.24 -2.08
C VAL A 242 -10.42 9.44 -1.01
N GLY A 243 -10.26 10.65 -0.52
CA GLY A 243 -9.26 10.96 0.50
C GLY A 243 -9.51 10.25 1.83
N LEU A 244 -10.74 10.27 2.34
CA LEU A 244 -11.13 9.56 3.56
C LEU A 244 -10.91 8.04 3.40
N LYS A 245 -11.35 7.48 2.28
CA LYS A 245 -11.18 6.04 2.03
C LYS A 245 -9.71 5.64 1.90
N LEU A 246 -8.88 6.45 1.22
CA LEU A 246 -7.45 6.20 1.12
C LEU A 246 -6.77 6.21 2.48
N THR A 247 -7.03 7.23 3.31
CA THR A 247 -6.42 7.31 4.64
C THR A 247 -6.84 6.16 5.54
N GLN A 248 -8.11 5.73 5.50
CA GLN A 248 -8.59 4.54 6.21
C GLN A 248 -7.89 3.26 5.75
N LEU A 249 -7.80 3.04 4.43
CA LEU A 249 -7.21 1.81 3.87
C LEU A 249 -5.69 1.74 4.06
N THR A 250 -5.03 2.88 4.22
CA THR A 250 -3.57 2.96 4.27
C THR A 250 -3.00 3.24 5.66
N GLY A 251 -3.86 3.42 6.68
CA GLY A 251 -3.43 3.77 8.04
C GLY A 251 -2.87 5.19 8.16
N GLY A 252 -3.14 6.05 7.18
CA GLY A 252 -2.75 7.45 7.23
C GLY A 252 -3.74 8.32 8.00
N ARG A 253 -3.50 9.64 7.98
CA ARG A 253 -4.31 10.62 8.71
C ARG A 253 -4.98 11.59 7.74
N TYR A 254 -6.28 11.84 7.92
CA TYR A 254 -7.03 12.88 7.23
C TYR A 254 -7.38 13.99 8.21
N GLU A 255 -7.11 15.25 7.87
CA GLU A 255 -7.51 16.39 8.67
C GLU A 255 -8.08 17.50 7.80
N ALA A 256 -9.31 17.91 8.12
CA ALA A 256 -9.94 19.10 7.52
C ALA A 256 -9.69 20.31 8.42
N ILE A 257 -9.20 21.40 7.84
CA ILE A 257 -8.92 22.66 8.53
C ILE A 257 -9.74 23.80 7.95
N ALA A 258 -10.28 24.64 8.79
CA ALA A 258 -11.05 25.83 8.37
C ALA A 258 -10.16 27.06 8.16
N ALA A 259 -9.04 27.15 8.87
CA ALA A 259 -8.15 28.30 8.83
C ALA A 259 -6.79 27.94 8.21
N GLN A 260 -6.38 28.71 7.21
CA GLN A 260 -5.07 28.54 6.55
C GLN A 260 -3.88 28.70 7.50
N THR A 261 -4.04 29.49 8.57
CA THR A 261 -3.00 29.67 9.60
C THR A 261 -2.66 28.37 10.34
N ARG A 262 -3.60 27.41 10.38
CA ARG A 262 -3.35 26.08 10.99
C ARG A 262 -2.30 25.28 10.23
N LEU A 263 -2.06 25.56 8.95
CA LEU A 263 -1.03 24.88 8.13
C LEU A 263 0.36 24.98 8.78
N THR A 264 0.71 26.15 9.34
CA THR A 264 2.07 26.38 9.90
C THR A 264 2.39 25.53 11.12
N THR A 265 1.38 25.09 11.86
CA THR A 265 1.54 24.17 13.00
C THR A 265 1.29 22.73 12.62
N LEU A 266 0.33 22.49 11.74
CA LEU A 266 -0.11 21.14 11.39
C LEU A 266 0.89 20.39 10.50
N LEU A 267 1.49 21.05 9.51
CA LEU A 267 2.43 20.39 8.63
C LEU A 267 3.66 19.84 9.36
N PRO A 268 4.33 20.59 10.27
CA PRO A 268 5.40 20.05 11.11
C PRO A 268 4.96 18.88 12.00
N GLU A 269 3.71 18.85 12.49
CA GLU A 269 3.16 17.71 13.24
C GLU A 269 3.14 16.44 12.36
N TYR A 270 2.68 16.56 11.09
CA TYR A 270 2.73 15.46 10.13
C TYR A 270 4.16 15.02 9.81
N ALA A 271 5.09 15.96 9.63
CA ALA A 271 6.49 15.64 9.40
C ALA A 271 7.07 14.83 10.56
N THR A 272 6.76 15.21 11.80
CA THR A 272 7.16 14.48 13.01
C THR A 272 6.56 13.08 13.06
N GLN A 273 5.30 12.92 12.67
CA GLN A 273 4.66 11.61 12.58
C GLN A 273 5.32 10.74 11.50
N ILE A 274 5.56 11.29 10.31
CA ILE A 274 6.25 10.59 9.22
C ILE A 274 7.66 10.19 9.65
N ALA A 275 8.40 11.05 10.35
CA ALA A 275 9.73 10.77 10.88
C ALA A 275 9.72 9.59 11.87
N LYS A 276 8.74 9.56 12.79
CA LYS A 276 8.58 8.45 13.74
C LYS A 276 8.23 7.14 13.04
N SER A 277 7.33 7.18 12.06
CA SER A 277 6.98 6.00 11.26
C SER A 277 8.16 5.52 10.43
N HIS A 278 8.93 6.44 9.82
CA HIS A 278 10.14 6.13 9.07
C HIS A 278 11.17 5.41 9.94
N ALA A 279 11.51 5.96 11.12
CA ALA A 279 12.48 5.36 12.03
C ALA A 279 12.14 3.90 12.38
N ARG A 280 10.86 3.59 12.61
CA ARG A 280 10.39 2.23 12.93
C ARG A 280 10.27 1.34 11.68
N GLN A 281 9.81 1.89 10.58
CA GLN A 281 9.44 1.18 9.37
C GLN A 281 10.67 0.77 8.56
N SER A 282 11.70 1.61 8.52
CA SER A 282 12.96 1.31 7.84
C SER A 282 13.76 0.20 8.54
N HIS A 283 13.56 -0.02 9.84
CA HIS A 283 14.31 -0.98 10.65
C HIS A 283 13.41 -2.11 11.18
N GLN A 284 12.80 -2.84 10.27
CA GLN A 284 11.95 -3.99 10.59
C GLN A 284 12.66 -5.30 10.26
N TYR A 285 12.03 -6.40 10.67
CA TYR A 285 12.41 -7.74 10.24
C TYR A 285 11.35 -8.28 9.29
N ARG A 286 11.80 -8.72 8.11
CA ARG A 286 10.96 -9.49 7.20
C ARG A 286 11.05 -10.95 7.58
N ILE A 287 9.90 -11.53 7.91
CA ILE A 287 9.79 -12.89 8.38
C ILE A 287 8.97 -13.69 7.37
N THR A 288 9.46 -14.86 6.99
CA THR A 288 8.67 -15.84 6.25
C THR A 288 8.44 -17.04 7.17
N CYS A 289 7.20 -17.40 7.41
CA CYS A 289 6.91 -18.57 8.21
C CYS A 289 5.86 -19.46 7.53
N GLN A 290 5.91 -20.75 7.87
CA GLN A 290 5.02 -21.76 7.33
C GLN A 290 3.95 -22.12 8.39
N PRO A 291 2.68 -21.78 8.15
CA PRO A 291 1.62 -22.06 9.10
C PRO A 291 1.36 -23.57 9.19
N PRO A 292 1.01 -24.11 10.36
CA PRO A 292 0.88 -25.57 10.53
C PRO A 292 -0.30 -26.19 9.77
N ASN A 293 -1.34 -25.44 9.43
CA ASN A 293 -2.62 -25.98 8.93
C ASN A 293 -3.01 -25.55 7.50
N GLY A 294 -2.16 -24.84 6.76
CA GLY A 294 -2.41 -24.45 5.34
C GLY A 294 -3.62 -23.55 5.09
N ALA A 295 -4.37 -23.17 6.11
CA ALA A 295 -5.50 -22.27 6.01
C ALA A 295 -5.05 -20.79 5.93
N LYS A 296 -5.88 -19.93 5.36
CA LYS A 296 -5.65 -18.48 5.46
C LYS A 296 -5.67 -18.06 6.93
N PRO A 297 -4.60 -17.42 7.44
CA PRO A 297 -4.52 -17.04 8.83
C PRO A 297 -5.64 -16.04 9.18
N GLN A 298 -6.35 -16.28 10.26
CA GLN A 298 -7.33 -15.35 10.81
C GLN A 298 -6.66 -14.41 11.83
N ARG A 299 -5.72 -14.95 12.61
CA ARG A 299 -4.99 -14.20 13.62
C ARG A 299 -3.51 -14.55 13.59
N VAL A 300 -2.66 -13.53 13.55
CA VAL A 300 -1.22 -13.71 13.67
C VAL A 300 -0.73 -12.87 14.85
N THR A 301 0.07 -13.48 15.72
CA THR A 301 0.66 -12.84 16.88
C THR A 301 2.16 -13.07 16.91
N ALA A 302 2.90 -12.11 17.46
CA ALA A 302 4.32 -12.25 17.74
C ALA A 302 4.59 -11.97 19.21
N ALA A 303 5.52 -12.72 19.78
CA ALA A 303 6.09 -12.46 21.09
C ALA A 303 7.62 -12.43 20.99
N THR A 304 8.26 -11.61 21.80
CA THR A 304 9.73 -11.58 21.93
C THR A 304 10.12 -12.17 23.27
N MET A 305 11.21 -12.97 23.28
CA MET A 305 11.77 -13.50 24.53
C MET A 305 12.60 -12.45 25.25
N ARG A 306 13.05 -11.41 24.55
CA ARG A 306 13.81 -10.30 25.13
C ARG A 306 12.86 -9.40 25.92
N PRO A 307 13.12 -9.15 27.22
CA PRO A 307 12.26 -8.29 28.03
C PRO A 307 12.32 -6.83 27.57
N ASN A 308 11.31 -6.06 27.95
CA ASN A 308 11.23 -4.61 27.71
C ASN A 308 11.21 -4.19 26.25
N LEU A 309 10.73 -5.05 25.35
CA LEU A 309 10.49 -4.72 23.96
C LEU A 309 9.00 -4.66 23.66
N SER A 310 8.62 -3.67 22.84
CA SER A 310 7.31 -3.61 22.22
C SER A 310 7.44 -4.08 20.77
N ALA A 311 6.66 -5.07 20.38
CA ALA A 311 6.66 -5.63 19.05
C ALA A 311 5.33 -5.38 18.33
N ALA A 312 5.38 -4.98 17.07
CA ALA A 312 4.23 -4.83 16.20
C ALA A 312 4.44 -5.68 14.94
N LEU A 313 3.41 -6.43 14.56
CA LEU A 313 3.43 -7.32 13.41
C LEU A 313 2.45 -6.82 12.35
N THR A 314 2.90 -6.77 11.10
CA THR A 314 2.08 -6.37 9.96
C THR A 314 2.33 -7.28 8.76
N PHE A 315 1.40 -7.28 7.79
CA PHE A 315 1.55 -8.07 6.56
C PHE A 315 2.28 -7.32 5.44
N ASP A 316 2.32 -6.01 5.52
CA ASP A 316 2.84 -5.14 4.45
C ASP A 316 3.94 -4.18 4.91
N GLY A 317 4.32 -4.22 6.18
CA GLY A 317 5.38 -3.41 6.76
C GLY A 317 4.96 -1.98 7.11
N ARG A 318 3.72 -1.58 6.86
CA ARG A 318 3.23 -0.27 7.30
C ARG A 318 3.04 -0.25 8.81
N ILE A 319 3.51 0.83 9.44
CA ILE A 319 3.35 1.07 10.86
C ILE A 319 2.37 2.23 11.03
N PRO A 320 1.23 1.99 11.67
CA PRO A 320 0.21 3.02 11.89
C PRO A 320 0.69 4.14 12.84
#